data_e378defc73d24f41b4cb8aa103fa0d5d
#
_entry.id   e378defc73d24f41b4cb8aa103fa0d5d
#
_cell.length_a   1.000
_cell.length_b   1.000
_cell.length_c   1.000
_cell.angle_alpha   90.00
_cell.angle_beta   90.00
_cell.angle_gamma   90.00
#
_symmetry.space_group_name_H-M   'P 1'
#
loop_
_entity.id
_entity.type
_entity.pdbx_description
1 polymer ?
#
loop_
_entity_poly.entity_id
_entity_poly.type
_entity_poly.pdbx_seq_one_letter_code
_entity_poly.pdbx_strand_id
1 'polypeptide(L)'
;MSRQRNPHQTDPSQNPDRIGAITASPSGGLHAAIQTNSKGGYSLRSRETLIDTKVSEQLTGAQEEVYINRAMQNGITREADCKEAFEAATGRIILDVPFTLHKTIGYFGASPDGVFDDDPRVLIEIKCPLQKTYARFLRTLEIPAEYQTQMIAQVACMKHLGAKSALFIMYHPRFTPSFVTVEFKVTAKQIKELETEVTIL
;
A
#
# COMPACT_ATOMS: atom_id res chain seq x y z
N MET A 1 -5.07 20.02 20.69
CA MET A 1 -3.65 20.40 20.51
C MET A 1 -3.22 19.92 19.13
N SER A 2 -3.02 20.82 18.18
CA SER A 2 -2.57 20.45 16.84
C SER A 2 -1.13 19.93 16.91
N ARG A 3 -0.92 18.65 16.53
CA ARG A 3 0.44 18.13 16.35
C ARG A 3 1.14 18.94 15.26
N GLN A 4 2.19 19.69 15.63
CA GLN A 4 3.11 20.26 14.68
C GLN A 4 3.77 19.09 13.94
N ARG A 5 3.62 19.05 12.60
CA ARG A 5 4.40 18.15 11.74
C ARG A 5 5.89 18.38 12.03
N ASN A 6 6.60 17.31 12.29
CA ASN A 6 8.04 17.36 12.45
C ASN A 6 8.66 17.89 11.13
N PRO A 7 9.35 19.06 11.12
CA PRO A 7 9.88 19.66 9.89
C PRO A 7 10.96 18.83 9.19
N HIS A 8 11.36 17.70 9.79
CA HIS A 8 12.34 16.75 9.23
C HIS A 8 11.71 15.48 8.65
N GLN A 9 10.39 15.42 8.52
CA GLN A 9 9.75 14.29 7.86
C GLN A 9 9.92 14.50 6.35
N THR A 10 10.94 13.89 5.78
CA THR A 10 11.13 13.80 4.33
C THR A 10 9.87 13.19 3.71
N ASP A 11 9.39 13.80 2.64
CA ASP A 11 8.29 13.26 1.84
C ASP A 11 8.57 11.77 1.57
N PRO A 12 7.68 10.84 1.97
CA PRO A 12 7.89 9.41 1.75
C PRO A 12 8.16 9.06 0.29
N SER A 13 7.73 9.89 -0.67
CA SER A 13 8.01 9.73 -2.09
C SER A 13 9.48 10.02 -2.44
N GLN A 14 10.22 10.75 -1.60
CA GLN A 14 11.61 11.12 -1.81
C GLN A 14 12.61 10.14 -1.15
N ASN A 15 12.15 9.00 -0.62
CA ASN A 15 13.05 7.99 -0.09
C ASN A 15 13.88 7.38 -1.23
N PRO A 16 15.22 7.49 -1.22
CA PRO A 16 16.08 6.99 -2.30
C PRO A 16 15.95 5.48 -2.51
N ASP A 17 15.61 4.72 -1.47
CA ASP A 17 15.39 3.27 -1.57
C ASP A 17 14.16 2.89 -2.44
N ARG A 18 13.31 3.86 -2.77
CA ARG A 18 12.16 3.64 -3.67
C ARG A 18 12.55 3.69 -5.15
N ILE A 19 13.68 4.32 -5.47
CA ILE A 19 14.12 4.49 -6.86
C ILE A 19 14.45 3.12 -7.45
N GLY A 20 13.76 2.75 -8.51
CA GLY A 20 13.90 1.45 -9.16
C GLY A 20 13.32 0.27 -8.36
N ALA A 21 12.76 0.49 -7.18
CA ALA A 21 12.13 -0.59 -6.43
C ALA A 21 10.71 -0.89 -6.96
N ILE A 22 10.41 -2.17 -7.13
CA ILE A 22 9.06 -2.65 -7.38
C ILE A 22 8.24 -2.43 -6.11
N THR A 23 7.10 -1.75 -6.25
CA THR A 23 6.19 -1.48 -5.13
C THR A 23 4.81 -2.03 -5.42
N ALA A 24 4.11 -2.47 -4.39
CA ALA A 24 2.79 -3.07 -4.52
C ALA A 24 1.63 -2.07 -4.50
N SER A 25 1.90 -0.77 -4.43
CA SER A 25 0.82 0.21 -4.57
C SER A 25 0.10 0.03 -5.91
N PRO A 26 -1.21 0.30 -6.03
CA PRO A 26 -1.93 0.14 -7.29
C PRO A 26 -1.31 0.91 -8.45
N SER A 27 -0.72 2.10 -8.18
CA SER A 27 0.05 2.88 -9.15
C SER A 27 1.41 2.26 -9.51
N GLY A 28 1.92 1.35 -8.69
CA GLY A 28 3.22 0.68 -8.91
C GLY A 28 3.19 -0.44 -9.95
N GLY A 29 2.00 -0.83 -10.44
CA GLY A 29 1.85 -1.79 -11.53
C GLY A 29 2.06 -3.27 -11.17
N LEU A 30 2.55 -3.59 -9.98
CA LEU A 30 2.85 -4.99 -9.60
C LEU A 30 1.63 -5.90 -9.73
N HIS A 31 0.48 -5.52 -9.20
CA HIS A 31 -0.74 -6.33 -9.27
C HIS A 31 -1.07 -6.70 -10.72
N ALA A 32 -1.03 -5.73 -11.64
CA ALA A 32 -1.30 -5.98 -13.06
C ALA A 32 -0.24 -6.86 -13.74
N ALA A 33 1.02 -6.74 -13.31
CA ALA A 33 2.14 -7.51 -13.88
C ALA A 33 2.13 -8.99 -13.47
N ILE A 34 1.62 -9.30 -12.25
CA ILE A 34 1.57 -10.69 -11.76
C ILE A 34 0.23 -11.38 -12.02
N GLN A 35 -0.79 -10.67 -12.49
CA GLN A 35 -2.08 -11.28 -12.84
C GLN A 35 -1.97 -12.17 -14.07
N THR A 36 -2.51 -13.37 -13.98
CA THR A 36 -2.69 -14.26 -15.11
C THR A 36 -4.05 -14.07 -15.78
N ASN A 37 -4.09 -14.13 -17.09
CA ASN A 37 -5.32 -14.14 -17.87
C ASN A 37 -6.04 -15.52 -17.76
N SER A 38 -7.23 -15.63 -18.33
CA SER A 38 -8.04 -16.86 -18.32
C SER A 38 -7.35 -18.07 -18.99
N LYS A 39 -6.26 -17.85 -19.74
CA LYS A 39 -5.45 -18.89 -20.40
C LYS A 39 -4.18 -19.24 -19.63
N GLY A 40 -4.00 -18.67 -18.42
CA GLY A 40 -2.83 -18.89 -17.56
C GLY A 40 -1.57 -18.09 -17.96
N GLY A 41 -1.65 -17.20 -18.95
CA GLY A 41 -0.54 -16.33 -19.36
C GLY A 41 -0.59 -14.97 -18.68
N TYR A 42 0.57 -14.35 -18.45
CA TYR A 42 0.67 -13.00 -17.92
C TYR A 42 0.38 -11.92 -18.97
N SER A 43 0.05 -10.71 -18.51
CA SER A 43 0.04 -9.53 -19.36
C SER A 43 1.46 -9.08 -19.65
N LEU A 44 2.02 -9.47 -20.82
CA LEU A 44 3.35 -9.04 -21.24
C LEU A 44 3.50 -7.52 -21.19
N ARG A 45 2.50 -6.80 -21.69
CA ARG A 45 2.51 -5.33 -21.66
C ARG A 45 2.63 -4.76 -20.24
N SER A 46 1.92 -5.33 -19.27
CA SER A 46 1.99 -4.84 -17.87
C SER A 46 3.37 -5.13 -17.27
N ARG A 47 3.97 -6.28 -17.58
CA ARG A 47 5.32 -6.63 -17.15
C ARG A 47 6.36 -5.71 -17.76
N GLU A 48 6.35 -5.55 -19.07
CA GLU A 48 7.25 -4.65 -19.81
C GLU A 48 7.16 -3.22 -19.26
N THR A 49 5.95 -2.67 -19.13
CA THR A 49 5.77 -1.33 -18.56
C THR A 49 6.36 -1.20 -17.16
N LEU A 50 6.16 -2.19 -16.30
CA LEU A 50 6.73 -2.17 -14.95
C LEU A 50 8.26 -2.20 -14.98
N ILE A 51 8.85 -3.12 -15.76
CA ILE A 51 10.30 -3.27 -15.90
C ILE A 51 10.92 -1.99 -16.47
N ASP A 52 10.38 -1.49 -17.59
CA ASP A 52 10.89 -0.28 -18.25
C ASP A 52 10.87 0.92 -17.31
N THR A 53 9.79 1.08 -16.55
CA THR A 53 9.69 2.14 -15.52
C THR A 53 10.79 1.99 -14.48
N LYS A 54 10.98 0.78 -13.93
CA LYS A 54 11.97 0.58 -12.86
C LYS A 54 13.42 0.67 -13.34
N VAL A 55 13.70 0.20 -14.54
CA VAL A 55 15.01 0.38 -15.19
C VAL A 55 15.27 1.86 -15.47
N SER A 56 14.29 2.60 -15.99
CA SER A 56 14.41 4.04 -16.21
C SER A 56 14.70 4.80 -14.92
N GLU A 57 13.97 4.50 -13.82
CA GLU A 57 14.22 5.09 -12.52
C GLU A 57 15.65 4.81 -12.02
N GLN A 58 16.15 3.58 -12.18
CA GLN A 58 17.51 3.22 -11.79
C GLN A 58 18.59 3.95 -12.62
N LEU A 59 18.38 4.05 -13.93
CA LEU A 59 19.35 4.70 -14.83
C LEU A 59 19.39 6.22 -14.65
N THR A 60 18.26 6.83 -14.34
CA THR A 60 18.15 8.29 -14.16
C THR A 60 18.40 8.75 -12.72
N GLY A 61 18.31 7.82 -11.76
CA GLY A 61 18.36 8.15 -10.33
C GLY A 61 17.14 8.93 -9.83
N ALA A 62 16.03 8.94 -10.57
CA ALA A 62 14.82 9.67 -10.25
C ALA A 62 13.56 8.89 -10.62
N GLN A 63 12.50 9.03 -9.84
CA GLN A 63 11.19 8.55 -10.24
C GLN A 63 10.60 9.50 -11.29
N GLU A 64 9.88 8.95 -12.28
CA GLU A 64 9.11 9.79 -13.20
C GLU A 64 8.08 10.61 -12.42
N GLU A 65 7.92 11.88 -12.81
CA GLU A 65 6.88 12.72 -12.25
C GLU A 65 5.50 12.11 -12.54
N VAL A 66 4.88 11.55 -11.52
CA VAL A 66 3.50 11.05 -11.63
C VAL A 66 2.57 12.25 -11.58
N TYR A 67 1.76 12.44 -12.63
CA TYR A 67 0.72 13.45 -12.63
C TYR A 67 -0.26 13.16 -11.49
N ILE A 68 -0.16 13.94 -10.42
CA ILE A 68 -1.07 13.85 -9.28
C ILE A 68 -2.39 14.53 -9.65
N ASN A 69 -3.39 13.74 -9.98
CA ASN A 69 -4.72 14.27 -10.21
C ASN A 69 -5.42 14.66 -8.90
N ARG A 70 -6.51 15.44 -9.02
CA ARG A 70 -7.27 15.91 -7.85
C ARG A 70 -7.79 14.79 -6.95
N ALA A 71 -8.08 13.61 -7.50
CA ALA A 71 -8.53 12.47 -6.71
C ALA A 71 -7.39 11.87 -5.87
N MET A 72 -6.18 11.80 -6.41
CA MET A 72 -4.98 11.36 -5.69
C MET A 72 -4.61 12.34 -4.57
N GLN A 73 -4.64 13.65 -4.86
CA GLN A 73 -4.41 14.68 -3.84
C GLN A 73 -5.44 14.61 -2.71
N ASN A 74 -6.71 14.42 -3.04
CA ASN A 74 -7.76 14.20 -2.04
C ASN A 74 -7.53 12.93 -1.22
N GLY A 75 -6.97 11.87 -1.81
CA GLY A 75 -6.60 10.64 -1.11
C GLY A 75 -5.58 10.90 0.00
N ILE A 76 -4.49 11.58 -0.35
CA ILE A 76 -3.40 11.93 0.59
C ILE A 76 -3.92 12.77 1.76
N THR A 77 -4.71 13.80 1.46
CA THR A 77 -5.28 14.67 2.52
C THR A 77 -6.20 13.90 3.44
N ARG A 78 -7.07 13.04 2.90
CA ARG A 78 -8.04 12.26 3.69
C ARG A 78 -7.43 11.11 4.46
N GLU A 79 -6.24 10.66 4.14
CA GLU A 79 -5.55 9.65 4.94
C GLU A 79 -5.25 10.16 6.35
N ALA A 80 -4.79 11.40 6.48
CA ALA A 80 -4.61 12.04 7.79
C ALA A 80 -5.94 12.16 8.55
N ASP A 81 -7.01 12.62 7.87
CA ASP A 81 -8.36 12.70 8.45
C ASP A 81 -8.85 11.32 8.92
N CYS A 82 -8.54 10.26 8.15
CA CYS A 82 -8.88 8.89 8.51
C CYS A 82 -8.17 8.44 9.79
N LYS A 83 -6.86 8.68 9.89
CA LYS A 83 -6.08 8.35 11.09
C LYS A 83 -6.65 9.03 12.32
N GLU A 84 -6.93 10.34 12.24
CA GLU A 84 -7.55 11.09 13.34
C GLU A 84 -8.92 10.54 13.74
N ALA A 85 -9.79 10.26 12.77
CA ALA A 85 -11.12 9.72 13.00
C ALA A 85 -11.06 8.32 13.63
N PHE A 86 -10.14 7.48 13.17
CA PHE A 86 -9.94 6.14 13.69
C PHE A 86 -9.38 6.18 15.13
N GLU A 87 -8.34 6.98 15.38
CA GLU A 87 -7.75 7.15 16.71
C GLU A 87 -8.77 7.69 17.71
N ALA A 88 -9.57 8.68 17.31
CA ALA A 88 -10.61 9.24 18.16
C ALA A 88 -11.71 8.22 18.53
N ALA A 89 -12.08 7.35 17.59
CA ALA A 89 -13.14 6.37 17.81
C ALA A 89 -12.68 5.12 18.57
N THR A 90 -11.41 4.72 18.42
CA THR A 90 -10.89 3.45 18.97
C THR A 90 -9.95 3.62 20.14
N GLY A 91 -9.37 4.80 20.32
CA GLY A 91 -8.30 5.05 21.28
C GLY A 91 -6.93 4.47 20.88
N ARG A 92 -6.83 3.78 19.76
CA ARG A 92 -5.58 3.20 19.27
C ARG A 92 -4.82 4.21 18.41
N ILE A 93 -3.52 4.29 18.60
CA ILE A 93 -2.64 5.22 17.88
C ILE A 93 -2.04 4.53 16.67
N ILE A 94 -2.06 5.22 15.52
CA ILE A 94 -1.42 4.77 14.28
C ILE A 94 -0.09 5.51 14.13
N LEU A 95 1.01 4.78 14.11
CA LEU A 95 2.36 5.28 13.87
C LEU A 95 2.72 5.14 12.39
N ASP A 96 3.34 6.18 11.85
CA ASP A 96 3.88 6.14 10.47
C ASP A 96 5.05 5.16 10.37
N VAL A 97 5.14 4.47 9.23
CA VAL A 97 6.20 3.49 8.95
C VAL A 97 6.95 3.92 7.68
N PRO A 98 8.29 3.92 7.69
CA PRO A 98 9.08 4.25 6.51
C PRO A 98 8.94 3.16 5.43
N PHE A 99 9.25 3.52 4.19
CA PHE A 99 9.43 2.53 3.14
C PHE A 99 10.48 1.50 3.55
N THR A 100 10.14 0.22 3.36
CA THR A 100 10.97 -0.89 3.80
C THR A 100 11.22 -1.83 2.61
N LEU A 101 12.50 -2.05 2.29
CA LEU A 101 12.90 -3.04 1.31
C LEU A 101 12.73 -4.46 1.84
N HIS A 102 12.40 -5.38 0.94
CA HIS A 102 12.33 -6.79 1.26
C HIS A 102 13.71 -7.33 1.64
N LYS A 103 13.78 -8.17 2.68
CA LYS A 103 15.06 -8.61 3.28
C LYS A 103 16.00 -9.30 2.29
N THR A 104 15.47 -10.02 1.30
CA THR A 104 16.26 -10.83 0.37
C THR A 104 16.06 -10.47 -1.10
N ILE A 105 15.01 -9.69 -1.44
CA ILE A 105 14.74 -9.21 -2.80
C ILE A 105 14.98 -7.69 -2.78
N GLY A 106 16.22 -7.27 -3.02
CA GLY A 106 16.67 -5.90 -2.80
C GLY A 106 16.03 -4.82 -3.70
N TYR A 107 15.33 -5.23 -4.76
CA TYR A 107 14.56 -4.35 -5.65
C TYR A 107 13.06 -4.40 -5.38
N PHE A 108 12.63 -4.95 -4.26
CA PHE A 108 11.23 -5.04 -3.86
C PHE A 108 11.01 -4.37 -2.50
N GLY A 109 10.01 -3.53 -2.38
CA GLY A 109 9.73 -2.83 -1.15
C GLY A 109 8.28 -2.40 -1.01
N ALA A 110 7.91 -2.02 0.21
CA ALA A 110 6.57 -1.60 0.55
C ALA A 110 6.54 -0.48 1.60
N SER A 111 5.46 0.28 1.60
CA SER A 111 5.18 1.33 2.57
C SER A 111 3.71 1.17 2.99
N PRO A 112 3.44 0.57 4.14
CA PRO A 112 2.10 0.61 4.72
C PRO A 112 1.79 2.02 5.22
N ASP A 113 0.51 2.35 5.37
CA ASP A 113 0.09 3.65 5.86
C ASP A 113 0.32 3.82 7.37
N GLY A 114 0.66 2.74 8.06
CA GLY A 114 1.07 2.76 9.46
C GLY A 114 1.08 1.39 10.12
N VAL A 115 1.34 1.41 11.43
CA VAL A 115 1.20 0.29 12.35
C VAL A 115 0.54 0.79 13.63
N PHE A 116 -0.02 -0.12 14.42
CA PHE A 116 -0.47 0.27 15.76
C PHE A 116 0.70 0.38 16.74
N ASP A 117 0.64 1.39 17.59
CA ASP A 117 1.61 1.59 18.69
C ASP A 117 1.62 0.38 19.66
N ASP A 118 0.43 -0.15 19.95
CA ASP A 118 0.24 -1.29 20.87
C ASP A 118 0.46 -2.67 20.20
N ASP A 119 0.42 -2.78 18.86
CA ASP A 119 0.73 -4.02 18.13
C ASP A 119 1.32 -3.74 16.73
N PRO A 120 2.63 -3.51 16.62
CA PRO A 120 3.29 -3.20 15.34
C PRO A 120 3.33 -4.37 14.35
N ARG A 121 2.79 -5.55 14.71
CA ARG A 121 2.67 -6.70 13.82
C ARG A 121 1.47 -6.61 12.88
N VAL A 122 0.55 -5.70 13.16
CA VAL A 122 -0.62 -5.41 12.31
C VAL A 122 -0.33 -4.15 11.51
N LEU A 123 -0.14 -4.31 10.21
CA LEU A 123 0.04 -3.21 9.27
C LEU A 123 -1.29 -2.53 8.98
N ILE A 124 -1.27 -1.25 8.69
CA ILE A 124 -2.46 -0.47 8.36
C ILE A 124 -2.42 -0.09 6.87
N GLU A 125 -3.53 -0.33 6.18
CA GLU A 125 -3.74 0.10 4.80
C GLU A 125 -5.04 0.91 4.72
N ILE A 126 -4.93 2.19 4.35
CA ILE A 126 -6.05 3.14 4.30
C ILE A 126 -6.41 3.44 2.85
N LYS A 127 -7.70 3.41 2.55
CA LYS A 127 -8.22 3.87 1.27
C LYS A 127 -9.36 4.86 1.46
N CYS A 128 -9.23 5.99 0.75
CA CYS A 128 -10.19 7.09 0.79
C CYS A 128 -10.87 7.26 -0.58
N PRO A 129 -11.74 6.31 -0.99
CA PRO A 129 -12.31 6.29 -2.32
C PRO A 129 -13.41 7.34 -2.51
N LEU A 130 -13.92 7.43 -3.75
CA LEU A 130 -15.12 8.19 -4.04
C LEU A 130 -16.37 7.52 -3.43
N GLN A 131 -17.44 8.30 -3.23
CA GLN A 131 -18.69 7.89 -2.59
C GLN A 131 -19.26 6.55 -3.11
N LYS A 132 -19.30 6.37 -4.44
CA LYS A 132 -19.82 5.14 -5.06
C LYS A 132 -19.04 3.89 -4.67
N THR A 133 -17.71 4.01 -4.61
CA THR A 133 -16.82 2.90 -4.23
C THR A 133 -16.95 2.60 -2.74
N TYR A 134 -17.03 3.63 -1.89
CA TYR A 134 -17.27 3.46 -0.47
C TYR A 134 -18.61 2.78 -0.19
N ALA A 135 -19.69 3.24 -0.83
CA ALA A 135 -21.03 2.65 -0.69
C ALA A 135 -21.07 1.18 -1.14
N ARG A 136 -20.31 0.81 -2.20
CA ARG A 136 -20.17 -0.60 -2.59
C ARG A 136 -19.47 -1.39 -1.50
N PHE A 137 -18.37 -0.89 -0.98
CA PHE A 137 -17.60 -1.57 0.06
C PHE A 137 -18.44 -1.80 1.33
N LEU A 138 -19.22 -0.81 1.78
CA LEU A 138 -20.13 -0.98 2.91
C LEU A 138 -21.09 -2.17 2.75
N ARG A 139 -21.47 -2.48 1.52
CA ARG A 139 -22.43 -3.56 1.22
C ARG A 139 -21.76 -4.92 1.12
N THR A 140 -20.52 -4.99 0.60
CA THR A 140 -19.85 -6.26 0.30
C THR A 140 -18.80 -6.64 1.34
N LEU A 141 -18.13 -5.66 1.93
CA LEU A 141 -16.93 -5.82 2.76
C LEU A 141 -15.81 -6.59 2.05
N GLU A 142 -15.86 -6.65 0.71
CA GLU A 142 -14.86 -7.34 -0.10
C GLU A 142 -13.70 -6.41 -0.43
N ILE A 143 -12.51 -6.76 0.03
CA ILE A 143 -11.29 -6.03 -0.30
C ILE A 143 -10.93 -6.30 -1.76
N PRO A 144 -10.81 -5.27 -2.62
CA PRO A 144 -10.37 -5.44 -4.00
C PRO A 144 -9.01 -6.15 -4.12
N ALA A 145 -8.86 -6.97 -5.16
CA ALA A 145 -7.68 -7.84 -5.31
C ALA A 145 -6.36 -7.07 -5.37
N GLU A 146 -6.35 -5.88 -5.96
CA GLU A 146 -5.18 -5.00 -6.00
C GLU A 146 -4.72 -4.58 -4.59
N TYR A 147 -5.63 -4.32 -3.66
CA TYR A 147 -5.29 -3.99 -2.28
C TYR A 147 -4.89 -5.22 -1.47
N GLN A 148 -5.45 -6.41 -1.78
CA GLN A 148 -4.97 -7.65 -1.20
C GLN A 148 -3.52 -7.90 -1.60
N THR A 149 -3.17 -7.75 -2.89
CA THR A 149 -1.78 -7.84 -3.36
C THR A 149 -0.87 -6.86 -2.65
N GLN A 150 -1.32 -5.61 -2.46
CA GLN A 150 -0.57 -4.58 -1.74
C GLN A 150 -0.29 -5.00 -0.29
N MET A 151 -1.29 -5.47 0.45
CA MET A 151 -1.12 -5.91 1.84
C MET A 151 -0.25 -7.17 1.96
N ILE A 152 -0.35 -8.12 1.03
CA ILE A 152 0.55 -9.29 0.99
C ILE A 152 2.00 -8.85 0.82
N ALA A 153 2.27 -7.90 -0.08
CA ALA A 153 3.59 -7.34 -0.31
C ALA A 153 4.14 -6.58 0.92
N GLN A 154 3.30 -5.79 1.56
CA GLN A 154 3.68 -5.10 2.80
C GLN A 154 4.09 -6.09 3.88
N VAL A 155 3.28 -7.14 4.12
CA VAL A 155 3.62 -8.18 5.10
C VAL A 155 4.87 -8.94 4.67
N ALA A 156 5.06 -9.27 3.39
CA ALA A 156 6.26 -9.93 2.88
C ALA A 156 7.52 -9.11 3.17
N CYS A 157 7.51 -7.81 2.85
CA CYS A 157 8.64 -6.91 3.09
C CYS A 157 8.94 -6.74 4.59
N MET A 158 7.92 -6.72 5.44
CA MET A 158 8.05 -6.43 6.87
C MET A 158 7.98 -7.67 7.77
N LYS A 159 7.88 -8.85 7.20
CA LYS A 159 7.84 -10.14 7.95
C LYS A 159 9.02 -10.29 8.90
N HIS A 160 10.20 -9.85 8.49
CA HIS A 160 11.42 -9.90 9.33
C HIS A 160 11.35 -8.96 10.54
N LEU A 161 10.44 -7.97 10.53
CA LEU A 161 10.12 -7.08 11.65
C LEU A 161 8.94 -7.60 12.49
N GLY A 162 8.39 -8.75 12.13
CA GLY A 162 7.30 -9.42 12.87
C GLY A 162 5.91 -9.18 12.29
N ALA A 163 5.74 -8.49 11.17
CA ALA A 163 4.43 -8.30 10.53
C ALA A 163 3.75 -9.63 10.19
N LYS A 164 2.43 -9.72 10.43
CA LYS A 164 1.62 -10.96 10.27
C LYS A 164 0.32 -10.76 9.52
N SER A 165 -0.27 -9.58 9.65
CA SER A 165 -1.57 -9.25 9.06
C SER A 165 -1.64 -7.78 8.72
N ALA A 166 -2.68 -7.38 8.02
CA ALA A 166 -3.01 -5.98 7.79
C ALA A 166 -4.44 -5.69 8.21
N LEU A 167 -4.69 -4.50 8.71
CA LEU A 167 -6.02 -3.94 8.87
C LEU A 167 -6.29 -3.01 7.69
N PHE A 168 -7.23 -3.40 6.85
CA PHE A 168 -7.72 -2.57 5.76
C PHE A 168 -8.76 -1.59 6.29
N ILE A 169 -8.56 -0.30 6.10
CA ILE A 169 -9.47 0.76 6.52
C ILE A 169 -9.97 1.49 5.29
N MET A 170 -11.26 1.47 5.06
CA MET A 170 -11.90 2.29 4.03
C MET A 170 -12.62 3.46 4.70
N TYR A 171 -12.29 4.69 4.27
CA TYR A 171 -12.75 5.92 4.90
C TYR A 171 -13.43 6.85 3.91
N HIS A 172 -14.55 7.45 4.33
CA HIS A 172 -15.19 8.55 3.63
C HIS A 172 -15.94 9.49 4.59
N PRO A 173 -15.54 10.77 4.72
CA PRO A 173 -16.01 11.67 5.79
C PRO A 173 -17.51 12.01 5.74
N ARG A 174 -18.20 11.74 4.62
CA ARG A 174 -19.62 12.04 4.43
C ARG A 174 -20.55 10.88 4.73
N PHE A 175 -20.03 9.75 5.20
CA PHE A 175 -20.83 8.58 5.54
C PHE A 175 -20.91 8.37 7.06
N THR A 176 -21.93 7.65 7.48
CA THR A 176 -22.05 7.12 8.84
C THR A 176 -22.28 5.61 8.71
N PRO A 177 -21.31 4.76 9.14
CA PRO A 177 -20.00 5.13 9.70
C PRO A 177 -19.07 5.79 8.67
N SER A 178 -18.17 6.67 9.13
CA SER A 178 -17.19 7.34 8.28
C SER A 178 -16.03 6.42 7.87
N PHE A 179 -15.76 5.36 8.62
CA PHE A 179 -14.81 4.32 8.26
C PHE A 179 -15.35 2.93 8.56
N VAL A 180 -14.84 1.96 7.82
CA VAL A 180 -15.09 0.52 8.04
C VAL A 180 -13.75 -0.21 7.91
N THR A 181 -13.55 -1.22 8.75
CA THR A 181 -12.31 -1.99 8.82
C THR A 181 -12.55 -3.45 8.48
N VAL A 182 -11.59 -4.06 7.80
CA VAL A 182 -11.54 -5.50 7.56
C VAL A 182 -10.15 -6.02 7.87
N GLU A 183 -10.03 -6.98 8.78
CA GLU A 183 -8.76 -7.66 9.04
C GLU A 183 -8.40 -8.56 7.86
N PHE A 184 -7.18 -8.44 7.35
CA PHE A 184 -6.65 -9.25 6.28
C PHE A 184 -5.47 -10.09 6.78
N LYS A 185 -5.72 -11.39 6.94
CA LYS A 185 -4.70 -12.37 7.38
C LYS A 185 -3.91 -12.83 6.17
N VAL A 186 -2.60 -12.63 6.22
CA VAL A 186 -1.69 -13.03 5.16
C VAL A 186 -1.07 -14.39 5.49
N THR A 187 -1.19 -15.34 4.57
CA THR A 187 -0.64 -16.69 4.74
C THR A 187 0.78 -16.80 4.19
N ALA A 188 1.57 -17.71 4.73
CA ALA A 188 2.90 -18.00 4.21
C ALA A 188 2.89 -18.45 2.74
N LYS A 189 1.81 -19.10 2.28
CA LYS A 189 1.61 -19.48 0.89
C LYS A 189 1.49 -18.25 -0.01
N GLN A 190 0.64 -17.28 0.35
CA GLN A 190 0.46 -16.05 -0.42
C GLN A 190 1.76 -15.24 -0.51
N ILE A 191 2.51 -15.15 0.59
CA ILE A 191 3.82 -14.49 0.59
C ILE A 191 4.77 -15.18 -0.39
N LYS A 192 4.92 -16.51 -0.31
CA LYS A 192 5.80 -17.27 -1.18
C LYS A 192 5.41 -17.16 -2.66
N GLU A 193 4.13 -17.20 -2.97
CA GLU A 193 3.62 -17.01 -4.33
C GLU A 193 3.98 -15.62 -4.86
N LEU A 194 3.76 -14.57 -4.07
CA LEU A 194 4.11 -13.19 -4.45
C LEU A 194 5.63 -13.02 -4.62
N GLU A 195 6.44 -13.51 -3.68
CA GLU A 195 7.90 -13.46 -3.76
C GLU A 195 8.42 -14.17 -5.02
N THR A 196 7.81 -15.31 -5.38
CA THR A 196 8.15 -16.02 -6.62
C THR A 196 7.82 -15.16 -7.84
N GLU A 197 6.63 -14.57 -7.91
CA GLU A 197 6.22 -13.72 -9.02
C GLU A 197 7.11 -12.48 -9.16
N VAL A 198 7.49 -11.85 -8.05
CA VAL A 198 8.41 -10.70 -8.06
C VAL A 198 9.80 -11.09 -8.54
N THR A 199 10.26 -12.30 -8.23
CA THR A 199 11.59 -12.77 -8.60
C THR A 199 11.72 -13.11 -10.10
N ILE A 200 10.61 -13.41 -10.76
CA ILE A 200 10.57 -13.72 -12.21
C ILE A 200 10.18 -12.53 -13.09
N LEU A 201 9.94 -11.37 -12.48
CA LEU A 201 9.78 -10.09 -13.19
C LEU A 201 11.13 -9.53 -13.61
#